data_080c174368ef904db66c2582526e1cca
#
_entry.id   080c174368ef904db66c2582526e1cca
#
_cell.length_a   1.000
_cell.length_b   1.000
_cell.length_c   1.000
_cell.angle_alpha   90.00
_cell.angle_beta   90.00
_cell.angle_gamma   90.00
#
_symmetry.space_group_name_H-M   'P 1'
#
loop_
_entity.id
_entity.type
_entity.pdbx_description
1 polymer ?
#
loop_
_entity_poly.entity_id
_entity_poly.type
_entity_poly.pdbx_seq_one_letter_code
_entity_poly.pdbx_strand_id
1 'polypeptide(L)'
;YSYIVKGLGPTAGVICGWSLVLAYLFTGMSVLCGFANFSIAMIGHVGLHPSSITLLAIGAGIAWYTAYKDIQLSAMAMLWMEVISIALIAILGGIIWAHRGFEIDWVQLSLQGVAPGQIAMGLVLVMFAFSGFESATSLGDEARNPLKTIPRAVMGSVILAGLFFVAMTYIEMLGFSGTGVDIAQTEEPLGFLAKQAGVGWLGDAIAFGALFSFFACVLGSINPAARVFFTMARHGLFPSSMGEAHSANRTPHVAVTVCSLILFLVPATMAFCQIKLFECMGILGAIASYGFLTVYILISIAAPLYLRKIQQFQRRDAVIAGLSVGFMMIPVLGSIGIPGSTLFPVPEAPYDVLPYLFAMYLVVTCGWFLLQRHRSPKVVRSMKQGIEAIHAQFEPTPQPSFYKVPTNDQ
;
A
#
# COMPACT_ATOMS: atom_id res chain seq x y z
N TYR A 1 -13.20 -2.50 -2.17
CA TYR A 1 -14.15 -2.15 -3.22
C TYR A 1 -15.57 -2.61 -2.88
N SER A 2 -15.83 -3.94 -2.80
CA SER A 2 -17.17 -4.53 -2.59
C SER A 2 -17.86 -4.04 -1.31
N TYR A 3 -17.11 -3.88 -0.23
CA TYR A 3 -17.60 -3.37 1.06
C TYR A 3 -18.14 -1.93 0.94
N ILE A 4 -17.43 -1.08 0.22
CA ILE A 4 -17.80 0.32 0.03
C ILE A 4 -19.04 0.42 -0.86
N VAL A 5 -19.18 -0.44 -1.87
CA VAL A 5 -20.41 -0.51 -2.68
C VAL A 5 -21.62 -0.83 -1.80
N LYS A 6 -21.50 -1.74 -0.83
CA LYS A 6 -22.58 -2.09 0.11
C LYS A 6 -22.94 -0.96 1.08
N GLY A 7 -21.92 -0.29 1.63
CA GLY A 7 -22.11 0.80 2.58
C GLY A 7 -22.63 2.07 1.93
N LEU A 8 -21.93 2.55 0.90
CA LEU A 8 -22.10 3.87 0.27
C LEU A 8 -22.72 3.84 -1.14
N GLY A 9 -22.85 2.65 -1.73
CA GLY A 9 -23.43 2.46 -3.06
C GLY A 9 -22.41 2.44 -4.21
N PRO A 10 -22.89 2.21 -5.47
CA PRO A 10 -22.03 1.94 -6.62
C PRO A 10 -21.04 3.06 -6.97
N THR A 11 -21.46 4.32 -6.85
CA THR A 11 -20.60 5.46 -7.19
C THR A 11 -19.37 5.53 -6.27
N ALA A 12 -19.56 5.43 -4.95
CA ALA A 12 -18.46 5.40 -4.00
C ALA A 12 -17.59 4.16 -4.20
N GLY A 13 -18.18 3.02 -4.56
CA GLY A 13 -17.43 1.82 -4.91
C GLY A 13 -16.52 2.02 -6.12
N VAL A 14 -16.99 2.68 -7.17
CA VAL A 14 -16.15 2.96 -8.35
C VAL A 14 -15.03 3.93 -8.02
N ILE A 15 -15.30 4.99 -7.26
CA ILE A 15 -14.24 5.89 -6.76
C ILE A 15 -13.19 5.09 -5.97
N CYS A 16 -13.62 4.21 -5.07
CA CYS A 16 -12.73 3.33 -4.33
C CYS A 16 -11.92 2.41 -5.26
N GLY A 17 -12.56 1.77 -6.24
CA GLY A 17 -11.87 0.87 -7.19
C GLY A 17 -10.77 1.60 -7.97
N TRP A 18 -11.07 2.77 -8.52
CA TRP A 18 -10.09 3.59 -9.21
C TRP A 18 -8.98 4.11 -8.29
N SER A 19 -9.33 4.52 -7.06
CA SER A 19 -8.34 4.93 -6.06
C SER A 19 -7.40 3.78 -5.68
N LEU A 20 -7.92 2.55 -5.52
CA LEU A 20 -7.10 1.36 -5.24
C LEU A 20 -6.18 1.01 -6.42
N VAL A 21 -6.71 1.03 -7.65
CA VAL A 21 -5.91 0.76 -8.85
C VAL A 21 -4.76 1.76 -8.94
N LEU A 22 -5.05 3.06 -8.80
CA LEU A 22 -4.02 4.10 -8.79
C LEU A 22 -3.03 3.86 -7.65
N ALA A 23 -3.51 3.64 -6.43
CA ALA A 23 -2.66 3.43 -5.26
C ALA A 23 -1.68 2.28 -5.47
N TYR A 24 -2.17 1.11 -5.87
CA TYR A 24 -1.30 -0.05 -6.10
C TYR A 24 -0.34 0.14 -7.28
N LEU A 25 -0.80 0.71 -8.40
CA LEU A 25 0.08 0.97 -9.55
C LEU A 25 1.19 1.94 -9.20
N PHE A 26 0.86 3.06 -8.55
CA PHE A 26 1.85 4.06 -8.17
C PHE A 26 2.78 3.58 -7.05
N THR A 27 2.31 2.75 -6.12
CA THR A 27 3.19 2.05 -5.17
C THR A 27 4.16 1.15 -5.91
N GLY A 28 3.66 0.30 -6.83
CA GLY A 28 4.52 -0.57 -7.62
C GLY A 28 5.56 0.17 -8.44
N MET A 29 5.20 1.33 -9.03
CA MET A 29 6.16 2.21 -9.73
C MET A 29 7.20 2.80 -8.78
N SER A 30 6.78 3.28 -7.62
CA SER A 30 7.66 3.84 -6.59
C SER A 30 8.69 2.82 -6.12
N VAL A 31 8.24 1.63 -5.72
CA VAL A 31 9.13 0.57 -5.23
C VAL A 31 9.98 -0.06 -6.34
N LEU A 32 9.54 -0.03 -7.61
CA LEU A 32 10.37 -0.42 -8.75
C LEU A 32 11.52 0.56 -8.97
N CYS A 33 11.30 1.87 -8.76
CA CYS A 33 12.37 2.86 -8.73
C CYS A 33 13.37 2.59 -7.60
N GLY A 34 12.87 2.22 -6.40
CA GLY A 34 13.71 1.79 -5.28
C GLY A 34 14.55 0.57 -5.63
N PHE A 35 13.95 -0.47 -6.21
CA PHE A 35 14.66 -1.65 -6.70
C PHE A 35 15.78 -1.29 -7.67
N ALA A 36 15.51 -0.44 -8.65
CA ALA A 36 16.51 -0.02 -9.63
C ALA A 36 17.62 0.82 -8.99
N ASN A 37 17.30 1.72 -8.05
CA ASN A 37 18.25 2.56 -7.35
C ASN A 37 19.24 1.74 -6.52
N PHE A 38 18.73 0.83 -5.69
CA PHE A 38 19.59 -0.07 -4.90
C PHE A 38 20.37 -1.06 -5.76
N SER A 39 19.81 -1.50 -6.90
CA SER A 39 20.54 -2.33 -7.87
C SER A 39 21.73 -1.59 -8.46
N ILE A 40 21.57 -0.30 -8.81
CA ILE A 40 22.69 0.54 -9.32
C ILE A 40 23.79 0.64 -8.26
N ALA A 41 23.43 0.93 -7.01
CA ALA A 41 24.39 1.07 -5.93
C ALA A 41 25.19 -0.24 -5.72
N MET A 42 24.51 -1.39 -5.67
CA MET A 42 25.18 -2.69 -5.47
C MET A 42 26.04 -3.12 -6.66
N ILE A 43 25.51 -2.97 -7.88
CA ILE A 43 26.26 -3.34 -9.11
C ILE A 43 27.44 -2.39 -9.33
N GLY A 44 27.31 -1.14 -8.90
CA GLY A 44 28.39 -0.14 -8.90
C GLY A 44 29.62 -0.58 -8.11
N HIS A 45 29.47 -1.33 -7.03
CA HIS A 45 30.59 -1.91 -6.28
C HIS A 45 31.44 -2.89 -7.12
N VAL A 46 30.88 -3.48 -8.19
CA VAL A 46 31.59 -4.38 -9.12
C VAL A 46 32.12 -3.62 -10.36
N GLY A 47 31.97 -2.30 -10.38
CA GLY A 47 32.43 -1.45 -11.49
C GLY A 47 31.53 -1.47 -12.73
N LEU A 48 30.30 -1.97 -12.63
CA LEU A 48 29.32 -1.95 -13.70
C LEU A 48 28.32 -0.82 -13.47
N HIS A 49 27.97 -0.11 -14.54
CA HIS A 49 27.04 1.04 -14.49
C HIS A 49 25.87 0.84 -15.48
N PRO A 50 24.92 -0.07 -15.17
CA PRO A 50 23.75 -0.29 -16.02
C PRO A 50 22.86 0.96 -16.05
N SER A 51 22.15 1.15 -17.18
CA SER A 51 21.19 2.26 -17.24
C SER A 51 20.00 2.02 -16.32
N SER A 52 19.45 3.10 -15.74
CA SER A 52 18.24 3.03 -14.90
C SER A 52 17.07 2.33 -15.61
N ILE A 53 16.87 2.64 -16.90
CA ILE A 53 15.79 2.05 -17.70
C ILE A 53 15.99 0.54 -17.86
N THR A 54 17.23 0.06 -18.03
CA THR A 54 17.52 -1.38 -18.12
C THR A 54 17.12 -2.12 -16.85
N LEU A 55 17.45 -1.57 -15.68
CA LEU A 55 17.10 -2.20 -14.39
C LEU A 55 15.60 -2.14 -14.10
N LEU A 56 14.94 -1.03 -14.45
CA LEU A 56 13.48 -0.93 -14.41
C LEU A 56 12.82 -2.00 -15.29
N ALA A 57 13.34 -2.22 -16.52
CA ALA A 57 12.82 -3.23 -17.44
C ALA A 57 13.04 -4.65 -16.91
N ILE A 58 14.21 -4.95 -16.35
CA ILE A 58 14.53 -6.25 -15.75
C ILE A 58 13.59 -6.52 -14.57
N GLY A 59 13.49 -5.57 -13.62
CA GLY A 59 12.62 -5.71 -12.43
C GLY A 59 11.15 -5.90 -12.81
N ALA A 60 10.63 -5.06 -13.70
CA ALA A 60 9.25 -5.16 -14.19
C ALA A 60 8.99 -6.46 -14.97
N GLY A 61 9.95 -6.89 -15.79
CA GLY A 61 9.84 -8.11 -16.60
C GLY A 61 9.80 -9.39 -15.74
N ILE A 62 10.68 -9.46 -14.73
CA ILE A 62 10.69 -10.59 -13.79
C ILE A 62 9.40 -10.58 -12.95
N ALA A 63 8.95 -9.41 -12.47
CA ALA A 63 7.72 -9.28 -11.70
C ALA A 63 6.48 -9.66 -12.54
N TRP A 64 6.41 -9.20 -13.79
CA TRP A 64 5.36 -9.61 -14.72
C TRP A 64 5.31 -11.12 -14.91
N TYR A 65 6.48 -11.75 -15.21
CA TYR A 65 6.55 -13.19 -15.43
C TYR A 65 6.12 -13.98 -14.20
N THR A 66 6.57 -13.55 -13.01
CA THR A 66 6.22 -14.19 -11.73
C THR A 66 4.71 -14.08 -11.44
N ALA A 67 4.13 -12.89 -11.61
CA ALA A 67 2.70 -12.66 -11.41
C ALA A 67 1.83 -13.38 -12.47
N TYR A 68 2.30 -13.42 -13.72
CA TYR A 68 1.60 -14.11 -14.81
C TYR A 68 1.51 -15.62 -14.59
N LYS A 69 2.60 -16.23 -14.09
CA LYS A 69 2.71 -17.69 -13.87
C LYS A 69 2.15 -18.16 -12.53
N ASP A 70 1.76 -17.24 -11.63
CA ASP A 70 1.35 -17.55 -10.25
C ASP A 70 2.38 -18.45 -9.51
N ILE A 71 3.63 -17.99 -9.50
CA ILE A 71 4.74 -18.79 -8.94
C ILE A 71 4.68 -18.73 -7.40
N GLN A 72 3.96 -19.65 -6.78
CA GLN A 72 3.78 -19.72 -5.32
C GLN A 72 5.10 -19.98 -4.57
N LEU A 73 6.02 -20.73 -5.17
CA LEU A 73 7.35 -20.97 -4.55
C LEU A 73 8.12 -19.68 -4.31
N SER A 74 7.94 -18.69 -5.19
CA SER A 74 8.57 -17.38 -5.04
C SER A 74 8.02 -16.59 -3.84
N ALA A 75 6.74 -16.73 -3.51
CA ALA A 75 6.14 -16.05 -2.36
C ALA A 75 6.73 -16.52 -1.03
N MET A 76 6.98 -17.84 -0.87
CA MET A 76 7.61 -18.39 0.32
C MET A 76 9.09 -17.96 0.44
N ALA A 77 9.82 -17.97 -0.67
CA ALA A 77 11.22 -17.52 -0.69
C ALA A 77 11.30 -16.03 -0.33
N MET A 78 10.43 -15.18 -0.92
CA MET A 78 10.37 -13.75 -0.59
C MET A 78 10.02 -13.51 0.87
N LEU A 79 9.09 -14.27 1.44
CA LEU A 79 8.75 -14.18 2.87
C LEU A 79 9.97 -14.46 3.76
N TRP A 80 10.73 -15.52 3.48
CA TRP A 80 11.94 -15.83 4.25
C TRP A 80 13.02 -14.77 4.08
N MET A 81 13.21 -14.23 2.88
CA MET A 81 14.16 -13.15 2.65
C MET A 81 13.75 -11.87 3.38
N GLU A 82 12.47 -11.55 3.43
CA GLU A 82 11.94 -10.42 4.20
C GLU A 82 12.20 -10.60 5.71
N VAL A 83 11.92 -11.79 6.25
CA VAL A 83 12.19 -12.11 7.66
C VAL A 83 13.69 -11.97 7.98
N ILE A 84 14.56 -12.44 7.09
CA ILE A 84 16.01 -12.28 7.25
C ILE A 84 16.41 -10.80 7.19
N SER A 85 15.89 -10.03 6.22
CA SER A 85 16.16 -8.59 6.11
C SER A 85 15.76 -7.84 7.38
N ILE A 86 14.56 -8.07 7.88
CA ILE A 86 14.07 -7.48 9.15
C ILE A 86 14.97 -7.86 10.31
N ALA A 87 15.41 -9.13 10.39
CA ALA A 87 16.33 -9.58 11.44
C ALA A 87 17.69 -8.89 11.35
N LEU A 88 18.25 -8.73 10.14
CA LEU A 88 19.53 -8.02 9.95
C LEU A 88 19.42 -6.55 10.35
N ILE A 89 18.34 -5.87 10.00
CA ILE A 89 18.07 -4.48 10.43
C ILE A 89 17.95 -4.40 11.95
N ALA A 90 17.22 -5.33 12.58
CA ALA A 90 17.08 -5.38 14.04
C ALA A 90 18.44 -5.63 14.73
N ILE A 91 19.28 -6.50 14.18
CA ILE A 91 20.64 -6.75 14.67
C ILE A 91 21.49 -5.48 14.57
N LEU A 92 21.47 -4.79 13.42
CA LEU A 92 22.18 -3.52 13.27
C LEU A 92 21.69 -2.49 14.28
N GLY A 93 20.38 -2.36 14.45
CA GLY A 93 19.78 -1.49 15.46
C GLY A 93 20.28 -1.81 16.87
N GLY A 94 20.33 -3.10 17.23
CA GLY A 94 20.88 -3.54 18.51
C GLY A 94 22.36 -3.18 18.70
N ILE A 95 23.18 -3.31 17.65
CA ILE A 95 24.61 -2.93 17.67
C ILE A 95 24.75 -1.43 17.87
N ILE A 96 23.98 -0.60 17.12
CA ILE A 96 23.99 0.86 17.25
C ILE A 96 23.62 1.26 18.68
N TRP A 97 22.56 0.69 19.22
CA TRP A 97 22.09 1.00 20.58
C TRP A 97 23.10 0.58 21.65
N ALA A 98 23.75 -0.58 21.47
CA ALA A 98 24.82 -1.04 22.36
C ALA A 98 26.04 -0.10 22.32
N HIS A 99 26.46 0.40 21.14
CA HIS A 99 27.54 1.38 21.02
C HIS A 99 27.20 2.72 21.70
N ARG A 100 25.92 3.06 21.83
CA ARG A 100 25.44 4.21 22.59
C ARG A 100 25.19 3.90 24.08
N GLY A 101 25.68 2.77 24.59
CA GLY A 101 25.56 2.38 25.99
C GLY A 101 24.14 2.08 26.44
N PHE A 102 23.22 1.77 25.54
CA PHE A 102 21.78 1.59 25.80
C PHE A 102 21.09 2.82 26.39
N GLU A 103 21.67 4.00 26.21
CA GLU A 103 21.09 5.24 26.70
C GLU A 103 19.79 5.59 25.97
N ILE A 104 18.87 6.22 26.70
CA ILE A 104 17.62 6.73 26.14
C ILE A 104 17.80 8.22 25.83
N ASP A 105 17.62 8.59 24.58
CA ASP A 105 17.61 9.98 24.16
C ASP A 105 16.27 10.65 24.49
N TRP A 106 16.23 11.26 25.67
CA TRP A 106 15.06 11.99 26.13
C TRP A 106 14.76 13.24 25.30
N VAL A 107 15.76 13.83 24.65
CA VAL A 107 15.57 15.01 23.78
C VAL A 107 14.71 14.63 22.57
N GLN A 108 15.04 13.50 21.94
CA GLN A 108 14.27 12.98 20.81
C GLN A 108 12.83 12.60 21.23
N LEU A 109 12.66 11.94 22.40
CA LEU A 109 11.35 11.52 22.88
C LEU A 109 10.48 12.68 23.36
N SER A 110 11.09 13.77 23.86
CA SER A 110 10.35 14.94 24.34
C SER A 110 9.89 15.88 23.23
N LEU A 111 10.27 15.61 21.97
CA LEU A 111 9.97 16.45 20.80
C LEU A 111 10.39 17.92 20.96
N GLN A 112 11.45 18.17 21.75
CA GLN A 112 11.93 19.53 21.98
C GLN A 112 12.44 20.15 20.67
N GLY A 113 11.93 21.35 20.37
CA GLY A 113 12.29 22.07 19.13
C GLY A 113 11.53 21.64 17.90
N VAL A 114 10.64 20.65 17.98
CA VAL A 114 9.83 20.19 16.85
C VAL A 114 8.57 21.04 16.74
N ALA A 115 8.40 21.73 15.62
CA ALA A 115 7.18 22.49 15.34
C ALA A 115 6.02 21.54 14.97
N PRO A 116 4.77 21.83 15.38
CA PRO A 116 3.61 21.01 15.02
C PRO A 116 3.47 20.77 13.50
N GLY A 117 3.85 21.73 12.67
CA GLY A 117 3.85 21.60 11.21
C GLY A 117 4.81 20.52 10.70
N GLN A 118 5.96 20.33 11.33
CA GLN A 118 6.91 19.27 10.98
C GLN A 118 6.33 17.89 11.28
N ILE A 119 5.57 17.75 12.39
CA ILE A 119 4.86 16.51 12.71
C ILE A 119 3.78 16.23 11.64
N ALA A 120 3.00 17.25 11.27
CA ALA A 120 1.96 17.11 10.25
C ALA A 120 2.54 16.70 8.89
N MET A 121 3.67 17.28 8.47
CA MET A 121 4.38 16.86 7.24
C MET A 121 4.95 15.45 7.37
N GLY A 122 5.53 15.09 8.50
CA GLY A 122 6.01 13.72 8.76
C GLY A 122 4.90 12.68 8.62
N LEU A 123 3.67 13.00 9.09
CA LEU A 123 2.51 12.10 8.94
C LEU A 123 2.15 11.84 7.47
N VAL A 124 2.33 12.81 6.56
CA VAL A 124 2.10 12.60 5.11
C VAL A 124 3.05 11.53 4.56
N LEU A 125 4.33 11.61 4.91
CA LEU A 125 5.36 10.65 4.48
C LEU A 125 5.15 9.26 5.10
N VAL A 126 4.82 9.22 6.39
CA VAL A 126 4.55 7.97 7.12
C VAL A 126 3.35 7.22 6.53
N MET A 127 2.34 7.91 5.98
CA MET A 127 1.20 7.26 5.36
C MET A 127 1.60 6.31 4.21
N PHE A 128 2.63 6.67 3.43
CA PHE A 128 3.14 5.77 2.39
C PHE A 128 3.77 4.51 3.00
N ALA A 129 4.58 4.66 4.05
CA ALA A 129 5.24 3.55 4.72
C ALA A 129 4.25 2.54 5.35
N PHE A 130 3.10 3.03 5.82
CA PHE A 130 2.04 2.17 6.37
C PHE A 130 1.07 1.63 5.31
N SER A 131 1.10 2.11 4.07
CA SER A 131 0.17 1.67 3.03
C SER A 131 0.45 0.22 2.58
N GLY A 132 -0.62 -0.51 2.20
CA GLY A 132 -0.50 -1.86 1.66
C GLY A 132 -0.94 -2.98 2.60
N PHE A 133 -1.15 -2.72 3.91
CA PHE A 133 -1.63 -3.73 4.86
C PHE A 133 -2.99 -4.32 4.47
N GLU A 134 -3.81 -3.56 3.76
CA GLU A 134 -5.12 -3.98 3.28
C GLU A 134 -5.03 -4.94 2.09
N SER A 135 -3.86 -5.10 1.43
CA SER A 135 -3.68 -5.99 0.29
C SER A 135 -4.04 -7.45 0.62
N ALA A 136 -3.88 -7.87 1.88
CA ALA A 136 -4.34 -9.16 2.39
C ALA A 136 -5.85 -9.38 2.16
N THR A 137 -6.66 -8.31 2.07
CA THR A 137 -8.10 -8.42 1.78
C THR A 137 -8.38 -8.93 0.37
N SER A 138 -7.45 -8.78 -0.56
CA SER A 138 -7.56 -9.29 -1.93
C SER A 138 -7.46 -10.81 -2.03
N LEU A 139 -6.96 -11.46 -0.97
CA LEU A 139 -6.79 -12.92 -0.85
C LEU A 139 -7.98 -13.58 -0.13
N GLY A 140 -9.08 -12.86 0.09
CA GLY A 140 -10.23 -13.35 0.83
C GLY A 140 -10.81 -14.65 0.30
N ASP A 141 -10.89 -14.80 -1.04
CA ASP A 141 -11.44 -16.00 -1.70
C ASP A 141 -10.50 -17.22 -1.59
N GLU A 142 -9.21 -17.02 -1.30
CA GLU A 142 -8.19 -18.07 -1.20
C GLU A 142 -7.95 -18.50 0.25
N ALA A 143 -8.37 -17.71 1.22
CA ALA A 143 -8.17 -18.00 2.62
C ALA A 143 -9.14 -19.06 3.16
N ARG A 144 -8.65 -20.06 3.93
CA ARG A 144 -9.48 -21.12 4.51
C ARG A 144 -10.59 -20.59 5.42
N ASN A 145 -10.30 -19.52 6.20
CA ASN A 145 -11.24 -18.87 7.13
C ASN A 145 -11.16 -17.34 6.96
N PRO A 146 -11.64 -16.76 5.84
CA PRO A 146 -11.39 -15.37 5.49
C PRO A 146 -11.86 -14.39 6.58
N LEU A 147 -13.03 -14.62 7.17
CA LEU A 147 -13.60 -13.75 8.22
C LEU A 147 -12.77 -13.67 9.51
N LYS A 148 -11.88 -14.64 9.77
CA LYS A 148 -10.98 -14.63 10.93
C LYS A 148 -9.55 -14.33 10.54
N THR A 149 -9.07 -14.92 9.45
CA THR A 149 -7.66 -14.84 9.03
C THR A 149 -7.33 -13.45 8.49
N ILE A 150 -8.17 -12.90 7.61
CA ILE A 150 -7.91 -11.60 6.99
C ILE A 150 -7.86 -10.45 8.02
N PRO A 151 -8.87 -10.28 8.92
CA PRO A 151 -8.79 -9.22 9.93
C PRO A 151 -7.57 -9.34 10.85
N ARG A 152 -7.18 -10.57 11.23
CA ARG A 152 -5.98 -10.79 12.05
C ARG A 152 -4.69 -10.45 11.30
N ALA A 153 -4.59 -10.82 10.03
CA ALA A 153 -3.44 -10.48 9.18
C ALA A 153 -3.30 -8.96 9.03
N VAL A 154 -4.40 -8.28 8.69
CA VAL A 154 -4.45 -6.82 8.53
C VAL A 154 -4.07 -6.09 9.82
N MET A 155 -4.69 -6.43 10.95
CA MET A 155 -4.39 -5.79 12.24
C MET A 155 -2.98 -6.13 12.73
N GLY A 156 -2.58 -7.40 12.60
CA GLY A 156 -1.25 -7.86 13.02
C GLY A 156 -0.13 -7.20 12.24
N SER A 157 -0.27 -7.06 10.93
CA SER A 157 0.75 -6.41 10.09
C SER A 157 0.92 -4.93 10.44
N VAL A 158 -0.18 -4.18 10.65
CA VAL A 158 -0.10 -2.77 11.03
C VAL A 158 0.58 -2.58 12.38
N ILE A 159 0.21 -3.39 13.39
CA ILE A 159 0.78 -3.30 14.74
C ILE A 159 2.26 -3.66 14.70
N LEU A 160 2.61 -4.79 14.07
CA LEU A 160 4.00 -5.26 14.00
C LEU A 160 4.89 -4.28 13.23
N ALA A 161 4.44 -3.82 12.06
CA ALA A 161 5.17 -2.84 11.27
C ALA A 161 5.30 -1.51 12.02
N GLY A 162 4.24 -1.03 12.67
CA GLY A 162 4.28 0.21 13.45
C GLY A 162 5.28 0.17 14.59
N LEU A 163 5.28 -0.91 15.37
CA LEU A 163 6.24 -1.10 16.46
C LEU A 163 7.68 -1.16 15.92
N PHE A 164 7.89 -1.88 14.82
CA PHE A 164 9.20 -1.97 14.18
C PHE A 164 9.68 -0.61 13.64
N PHE A 165 8.82 0.13 12.95
CA PHE A 165 9.17 1.46 12.43
C PHE A 165 9.54 2.43 13.55
N VAL A 166 8.73 2.50 14.61
CA VAL A 166 9.02 3.38 15.76
C VAL A 166 10.36 3.03 16.39
N ALA A 167 10.62 1.73 16.63
CA ALA A 167 11.87 1.29 17.24
C ALA A 167 13.08 1.58 16.34
N MET A 168 13.00 1.23 15.06
CA MET A 168 14.14 1.39 14.14
C MET A 168 14.40 2.86 13.81
N THR A 169 13.38 3.66 13.57
CA THR A 169 13.56 5.11 13.35
C THR A 169 14.18 5.80 14.56
N TYR A 170 13.74 5.43 15.77
CA TYR A 170 14.36 5.94 17.00
C TYR A 170 15.86 5.62 17.08
N ILE A 171 16.23 4.36 16.82
CA ILE A 171 17.63 3.91 16.87
C ILE A 171 18.44 4.53 15.73
N GLU A 172 17.87 4.67 14.56
CA GLU A 172 18.51 5.28 13.41
C GLU A 172 18.85 6.75 13.70
N MET A 173 17.89 7.53 14.20
CA MET A 173 18.11 8.92 14.62
C MET A 173 19.17 9.00 15.72
N LEU A 174 19.13 8.10 16.71
CA LEU A 174 20.14 8.01 17.76
C LEU A 174 21.53 7.70 17.18
N GLY A 175 21.62 6.85 16.17
CA GLY A 175 22.86 6.53 15.46
C GLY A 175 23.47 7.73 14.75
N PHE A 176 22.65 8.56 14.10
CA PHE A 176 23.08 9.80 13.43
C PHE A 176 23.42 10.94 14.40
N SER A 177 22.90 10.90 15.62
CA SER A 177 23.15 11.94 16.61
C SER A 177 24.66 12.14 16.86
N GLY A 178 25.15 13.37 16.73
CA GLY A 178 26.55 13.70 16.92
C GLY A 178 27.50 13.34 15.78
N THR A 179 27.03 12.80 14.66
CA THR A 179 27.87 12.49 13.50
C THR A 179 28.17 13.69 12.61
N GLY A 180 27.36 14.74 12.71
CA GLY A 180 27.42 15.89 11.79
C GLY A 180 26.89 15.62 10.38
N VAL A 181 26.40 14.42 10.12
CA VAL A 181 25.82 14.02 8.81
C VAL A 181 24.31 14.13 8.88
N ASP A 182 23.71 14.75 7.88
CA ASP A 182 22.25 14.86 7.75
C ASP A 182 21.69 13.56 7.14
N ILE A 183 20.79 12.90 7.89
CA ILE A 183 20.13 11.68 7.44
C ILE A 183 19.34 11.91 6.15
N ALA A 184 18.74 13.09 5.97
CA ALA A 184 17.95 13.43 4.79
C ALA A 184 18.78 13.55 3.50
N GLN A 185 20.10 13.74 3.63
CA GLN A 185 21.05 13.83 2.51
C GLN A 185 21.79 12.50 2.26
N THR A 186 21.51 11.49 3.07
CA THR A 186 22.23 10.19 2.99
C THR A 186 21.40 9.21 2.15
N GLU A 187 21.97 8.73 1.03
CA GLU A 187 21.29 7.80 0.12
C GLU A 187 21.09 6.40 0.72
N GLU A 188 21.99 5.97 1.60
CA GLU A 188 21.98 4.67 2.28
C GLU A 188 22.21 4.83 3.80
N PRO A 189 21.21 5.30 4.56
CA PRO A 189 21.37 5.58 5.99
C PRO A 189 21.84 4.37 6.80
N LEU A 190 21.27 3.20 6.59
CA LEU A 190 21.64 1.97 7.30
C LEU A 190 23.05 1.49 6.93
N GLY A 191 23.45 1.63 5.66
CA GLY A 191 24.81 1.34 5.21
C GLY A 191 25.87 2.26 5.86
N PHE A 192 25.54 3.55 5.98
CA PHE A 192 26.37 4.53 6.69
C PHE A 192 26.55 4.13 8.16
N LEU A 193 25.45 3.85 8.86
CA LEU A 193 25.49 3.46 10.27
C LEU A 193 26.22 2.12 10.50
N ALA A 194 26.07 1.15 9.60
CA ALA A 194 26.81 -0.11 9.66
C ALA A 194 28.32 0.09 9.52
N LYS A 195 28.76 0.96 8.59
CA LYS A 195 30.17 1.32 8.44
C LYS A 195 30.70 2.04 9.67
N GLN A 196 29.95 2.97 10.22
CA GLN A 196 30.32 3.69 11.43
C GLN A 196 30.42 2.76 12.66
N ALA A 197 29.54 1.75 12.75
CA ALA A 197 29.57 0.75 13.79
C ALA A 197 30.65 -0.35 13.60
N GLY A 198 31.46 -0.27 12.54
CA GLY A 198 32.51 -1.26 12.25
C GLY A 198 32.02 -2.58 11.66
N VAL A 199 30.74 -2.64 11.26
CA VAL A 199 30.08 -3.83 10.69
C VAL A 199 29.60 -3.56 9.26
N GLY A 200 30.42 -2.94 8.42
CA GLY A 200 30.05 -2.52 7.06
C GLY A 200 29.45 -3.65 6.20
N TRP A 201 29.94 -4.91 6.35
CA TRP A 201 29.38 -6.07 5.68
C TRP A 201 27.89 -6.30 5.97
N LEU A 202 27.42 -5.90 7.16
CA LEU A 202 26.01 -6.00 7.56
C LEU A 202 25.18 -4.97 6.77
N GLY A 203 25.73 -3.78 6.51
CA GLY A 203 25.12 -2.78 5.63
C GLY A 203 24.91 -3.32 4.21
N ASP A 204 25.93 -3.97 3.63
CA ASP A 204 25.85 -4.59 2.31
C ASP A 204 24.81 -5.74 2.29
N ALA A 205 24.76 -6.55 3.35
CA ALA A 205 23.75 -7.60 3.49
C ALA A 205 22.32 -7.05 3.61
N ILE A 206 22.13 -5.93 4.32
CA ILE A 206 20.83 -5.23 4.43
C ILE A 206 20.45 -4.64 3.06
N ALA A 207 21.38 -4.01 2.34
CA ALA A 207 21.14 -3.48 1.01
C ALA A 207 20.72 -4.57 0.02
N PHE A 208 21.36 -5.75 0.09
CA PHE A 208 20.96 -6.91 -0.70
C PHE A 208 19.55 -7.38 -0.33
N GLY A 209 19.22 -7.47 0.97
CA GLY A 209 17.87 -7.80 1.44
C GLY A 209 16.83 -6.80 0.96
N ALA A 210 17.17 -5.50 0.94
CA ALA A 210 16.28 -4.44 0.46
C ALA A 210 15.88 -4.63 -1.01
N LEU A 211 16.76 -5.16 -1.88
CA LEU A 211 16.41 -5.47 -3.26
C LEU A 211 15.26 -6.48 -3.36
N PHE A 212 15.30 -7.53 -2.54
CA PHE A 212 14.23 -8.53 -2.52
C PHE A 212 12.95 -7.98 -1.91
N SER A 213 13.06 -7.14 -0.88
CA SER A 213 11.93 -6.46 -0.27
C SER A 213 11.24 -5.54 -1.29
N PHE A 214 11.98 -4.71 -2.02
CA PHE A 214 11.44 -3.90 -3.10
C PHE A 214 10.77 -4.76 -4.18
N PHE A 215 11.42 -5.85 -4.60
CA PHE A 215 10.86 -6.76 -5.59
C PHE A 215 9.56 -7.42 -5.10
N ALA A 216 9.53 -7.88 -3.84
CA ALA A 216 8.32 -8.43 -3.21
C ALA A 216 7.18 -7.39 -3.17
N CYS A 217 7.50 -6.13 -2.87
CA CYS A 217 6.57 -5.02 -2.92
C CYS A 217 6.03 -4.73 -4.33
N VAL A 218 6.87 -4.87 -5.39
CA VAL A 218 6.40 -4.76 -6.77
C VAL A 218 5.34 -5.81 -7.06
N LEU A 219 5.58 -7.08 -6.70
CA LEU A 219 4.60 -8.17 -6.83
C LEU A 219 3.36 -7.93 -5.97
N GLY A 220 3.56 -7.49 -4.72
CA GLY A 220 2.49 -7.14 -3.80
C GLY A 220 1.63 -5.98 -4.28
N SER A 221 2.09 -5.21 -5.26
CA SER A 221 1.36 -4.12 -5.92
C SER A 221 0.65 -4.58 -7.20
N ILE A 222 1.32 -5.35 -8.05
CA ILE A 222 0.75 -5.86 -9.31
C ILE A 222 -0.47 -6.75 -9.04
N ASN A 223 -0.35 -7.70 -8.11
CA ASN A 223 -1.40 -8.68 -7.86
C ASN A 223 -2.71 -8.05 -7.38
N PRO A 224 -2.75 -7.20 -6.34
CA PRO A 224 -3.99 -6.53 -5.94
C PRO A 224 -4.54 -5.60 -7.02
N ALA A 225 -3.69 -4.83 -7.73
CA ALA A 225 -4.13 -3.98 -8.83
C ALA A 225 -4.84 -4.79 -9.92
N ALA A 226 -4.24 -5.90 -10.35
CA ALA A 226 -4.82 -6.79 -11.36
C ALA A 226 -6.15 -7.40 -10.89
N ARG A 227 -6.27 -7.76 -9.61
CA ARG A 227 -7.52 -8.30 -9.04
C ARG A 227 -8.63 -7.25 -8.95
N VAL A 228 -8.29 -5.99 -8.65
CA VAL A 228 -9.27 -4.89 -8.70
C VAL A 228 -9.75 -4.67 -10.13
N PHE A 229 -8.84 -4.61 -11.11
CA PHE A 229 -9.21 -4.52 -12.52
C PHE A 229 -10.08 -5.68 -12.97
N PHE A 230 -9.69 -6.90 -12.62
CA PHE A 230 -10.46 -8.12 -12.92
C PHE A 230 -11.88 -8.04 -12.38
N THR A 231 -12.03 -7.65 -11.12
CA THR A 231 -13.36 -7.52 -10.47
C THR A 231 -14.19 -6.43 -11.14
N MET A 232 -13.60 -5.28 -11.44
CA MET A 232 -14.28 -4.18 -12.12
C MET A 232 -14.66 -4.54 -13.56
N ALA A 233 -13.83 -5.32 -14.27
CA ALA A 233 -14.16 -5.82 -15.61
C ALA A 233 -15.34 -6.81 -15.59
N ARG A 234 -15.39 -7.70 -14.62
CA ARG A 234 -16.54 -8.59 -14.41
C ARG A 234 -17.85 -7.85 -14.09
N HIS A 235 -17.74 -6.66 -13.53
CA HIS A 235 -18.89 -5.78 -13.34
C HIS A 235 -19.23 -4.94 -14.58
N GLY A 236 -18.51 -5.12 -15.69
CA GLY A 236 -18.77 -4.42 -16.96
C GLY A 236 -18.20 -3.01 -17.04
N LEU A 237 -17.28 -2.64 -16.15
CA LEU A 237 -16.60 -1.34 -16.15
C LEU A 237 -15.39 -1.30 -17.11
N PHE A 238 -14.82 -2.45 -17.43
CA PHE A 238 -13.68 -2.62 -18.35
C PHE A 238 -13.99 -3.70 -19.40
N PRO A 239 -13.17 -3.82 -20.46
CA PRO A 239 -13.31 -4.88 -21.46
C PRO A 239 -13.35 -6.28 -20.82
N SER A 240 -14.16 -7.18 -21.36
CA SER A 240 -14.37 -8.54 -20.84
C SER A 240 -13.07 -9.33 -20.73
N SER A 241 -12.11 -9.11 -21.64
CA SER A 241 -10.79 -9.75 -21.63
C SER A 241 -10.00 -9.52 -20.34
N MET A 242 -10.18 -8.39 -19.68
CA MET A 242 -9.56 -8.14 -18.37
C MET A 242 -10.25 -8.88 -17.22
N GLY A 243 -11.50 -9.35 -17.43
CA GLY A 243 -12.28 -10.16 -16.51
C GLY A 243 -12.17 -11.67 -16.72
N GLU A 244 -11.24 -12.13 -17.58
CA GLU A 244 -11.00 -13.54 -17.88
C GLU A 244 -9.74 -14.03 -17.15
N ALA A 245 -9.84 -15.23 -16.55
CA ALA A 245 -8.71 -15.91 -15.96
C ALA A 245 -8.02 -16.81 -16.99
N HIS A 246 -6.69 -16.89 -16.94
CA HIS A 246 -5.91 -17.76 -17.80
C HIS A 246 -6.27 -19.24 -17.54
N SER A 247 -6.50 -20.00 -18.60
CA SER A 247 -7.00 -21.39 -18.52
C SER A 247 -6.08 -22.32 -17.70
N ALA A 248 -4.76 -22.17 -17.83
CA ALA A 248 -3.78 -23.01 -17.14
C ALA A 248 -3.33 -22.40 -15.78
N ASN A 249 -3.03 -21.10 -15.74
CA ASN A 249 -2.44 -20.47 -14.55
C ASN A 249 -3.49 -19.93 -13.58
N ARG A 250 -4.76 -19.83 -13.99
CA ARG A 250 -5.88 -19.26 -13.22
C ARG A 250 -5.66 -17.80 -12.76
N THR A 251 -4.71 -17.10 -13.36
CA THR A 251 -4.38 -15.69 -13.08
C THR A 251 -5.15 -14.75 -13.99
N PRO A 252 -5.44 -13.51 -13.59
CA PRO A 252 -6.02 -12.48 -14.45
C PRO A 252 -4.95 -11.91 -15.40
N HIS A 253 -4.45 -12.74 -16.31
CA HIS A 253 -3.23 -12.51 -17.11
C HIS A 253 -3.24 -11.22 -17.93
N VAL A 254 -4.39 -10.82 -18.49
CA VAL A 254 -4.52 -9.56 -19.23
C VAL A 254 -4.37 -8.38 -18.29
N ALA A 255 -5.05 -8.42 -17.14
CA ALA A 255 -4.94 -7.35 -16.13
C ALA A 255 -3.52 -7.24 -15.56
N VAL A 256 -2.87 -8.39 -15.27
CA VAL A 256 -1.45 -8.44 -14.83
C VAL A 256 -0.54 -7.80 -15.88
N THR A 257 -0.71 -8.14 -17.16
CA THR A 257 0.13 -7.60 -18.24
C THR A 257 -0.06 -6.09 -18.39
N VAL A 258 -1.31 -5.60 -18.35
CA VAL A 258 -1.60 -4.16 -18.42
C VAL A 258 -1.00 -3.42 -17.21
N CYS A 259 -1.19 -3.95 -16.00
CA CYS A 259 -0.60 -3.36 -14.79
C CYS A 259 0.93 -3.29 -14.88
N SER A 260 1.58 -4.38 -15.27
CA SER A 260 3.05 -4.44 -15.37
C SER A 260 3.60 -3.49 -16.43
N LEU A 261 2.91 -3.35 -17.55
CA LEU A 261 3.30 -2.42 -18.61
C LEU A 261 3.21 -0.96 -18.14
N ILE A 262 2.11 -0.57 -17.49
CA ILE A 262 1.92 0.77 -16.95
C ILE A 262 2.97 1.03 -15.86
N LEU A 263 3.23 0.06 -14.99
CA LEU A 263 4.19 0.12 -13.91
C LEU A 263 5.63 0.32 -14.41
N PHE A 264 5.97 -0.19 -15.57
CA PHE A 264 7.27 0.04 -16.22
C PHE A 264 7.33 1.38 -16.96
N LEU A 265 6.31 1.69 -17.77
CA LEU A 265 6.37 2.82 -18.71
C LEU A 265 6.49 4.18 -18.00
N VAL A 266 5.80 4.39 -16.89
CA VAL A 266 5.81 5.67 -16.19
C VAL A 266 7.18 5.95 -15.57
N PRO A 267 7.79 5.07 -14.74
CA PRO A 267 9.15 5.29 -14.24
C PRO A 267 10.20 5.36 -15.34
N ALA A 268 10.06 4.56 -16.41
CA ALA A 268 10.98 4.61 -17.53
C ALA A 268 10.95 5.96 -18.26
N THR A 269 9.76 6.55 -18.42
CA THR A 269 9.62 7.91 -18.99
C THR A 269 10.22 8.97 -18.06
N MET A 270 10.00 8.87 -16.75
CA MET A 270 10.61 9.79 -15.79
C MET A 270 12.15 9.69 -15.81
N ALA A 271 12.67 8.47 -15.83
CA ALA A 271 14.13 8.24 -15.94
C ALA A 271 14.69 8.73 -17.30
N PHE A 272 13.94 8.58 -18.40
CA PHE A 272 14.31 9.14 -19.69
C PHE A 272 14.36 10.67 -19.66
N CYS A 273 13.46 11.32 -18.91
CA CYS A 273 13.48 12.76 -18.63
C CYS A 273 14.56 13.16 -17.61
N GLN A 274 15.50 12.26 -17.27
CA GLN A 274 16.62 12.51 -16.35
C GLN A 274 16.21 12.84 -14.91
N ILE A 275 15.01 12.46 -14.47
CA ILE A 275 14.60 12.55 -13.07
C ILE A 275 15.29 11.42 -12.30
N LYS A 276 15.94 11.72 -11.17
CA LYS A 276 16.61 10.73 -10.35
C LYS A 276 15.64 9.68 -9.82
N LEU A 277 16.05 8.41 -9.79
CA LEU A 277 15.20 7.30 -9.34
C LEU A 277 14.66 7.49 -7.93
N PHE A 278 15.46 8.04 -7.03
CA PHE A 278 15.02 8.34 -5.66
C PHE A 278 13.92 9.41 -5.62
N GLU A 279 14.03 10.44 -6.45
CA GLU A 279 13.00 11.47 -6.62
C GLU A 279 11.73 10.90 -7.25
N CYS A 280 11.87 10.05 -8.30
CA CYS A 280 10.75 9.32 -8.87
C CYS A 280 10.00 8.49 -7.81
N MET A 281 10.75 7.80 -6.94
CA MET A 281 10.19 7.01 -5.86
C MET A 281 9.34 7.87 -4.92
N GLY A 282 9.82 9.05 -4.52
CA GLY A 282 9.10 9.97 -3.65
C GLY A 282 7.81 10.51 -4.29
N ILE A 283 7.89 11.00 -5.53
CA ILE A 283 6.74 11.57 -6.27
C ILE A 283 5.64 10.50 -6.45
N LEU A 284 6.03 9.31 -6.93
CA LEU A 284 5.08 8.22 -7.19
C LEU A 284 4.47 7.68 -5.90
N GLY A 285 5.27 7.59 -4.82
CA GLY A 285 4.80 7.20 -3.49
C GLY A 285 3.80 8.18 -2.89
N ALA A 286 4.03 9.49 -3.07
CA ALA A 286 3.08 10.52 -2.63
C ALA A 286 1.72 10.39 -3.33
N ILE A 287 1.71 10.19 -4.66
CA ILE A 287 0.46 9.97 -5.40
C ILE A 287 -0.26 8.70 -4.94
N ALA A 288 0.48 7.62 -4.68
CA ALA A 288 -0.07 6.37 -4.16
C ALA A 288 -0.79 6.60 -2.81
N SER A 289 -0.19 7.39 -1.93
CA SER A 289 -0.75 7.71 -0.61
C SER A 289 -2.12 8.37 -0.70
N TYR A 290 -2.35 9.27 -1.66
CA TYR A 290 -3.68 9.89 -1.84
C TYR A 290 -4.74 8.87 -2.21
N GLY A 291 -4.40 7.88 -3.04
CA GLY A 291 -5.29 6.78 -3.38
C GLY A 291 -5.68 5.96 -2.15
N PHE A 292 -4.71 5.56 -1.31
CA PHE A 292 -4.97 4.82 -0.08
C PHE A 292 -5.76 5.65 0.94
N LEU A 293 -5.40 6.91 1.17
CA LEU A 293 -6.14 7.82 2.06
C LEU A 293 -7.61 7.92 1.66
N THR A 294 -7.89 8.07 0.36
CA THR A 294 -9.26 8.10 -0.14
C THR A 294 -10.01 6.82 0.20
N VAL A 295 -9.39 5.66 0.01
CA VAL A 295 -10.00 4.36 0.31
C VAL A 295 -10.24 4.19 1.81
N TYR A 296 -9.25 4.58 2.64
CA TYR A 296 -9.35 4.46 4.10
C TYR A 296 -10.44 5.38 4.67
N ILE A 297 -10.59 6.58 4.12
CA ILE A 297 -11.71 7.48 4.48
C ILE A 297 -13.05 6.86 4.06
N LEU A 298 -13.15 6.37 2.82
CA LEU A 298 -14.38 5.78 2.31
C LEU A 298 -14.79 4.53 3.11
N ILE A 299 -13.85 3.65 3.47
CA ILE A 299 -14.19 2.45 4.27
C ILE A 299 -14.58 2.81 5.70
N SER A 300 -13.92 3.81 6.30
CA SER A 300 -14.25 4.30 7.64
C SER A 300 -15.67 4.88 7.71
N ILE A 301 -16.14 5.53 6.65
CA ILE A 301 -17.53 6.02 6.53
C ILE A 301 -18.49 4.88 6.19
N ALA A 302 -18.09 3.97 5.28
CA ALA A 302 -18.95 2.88 4.82
C ALA A 302 -19.29 1.88 5.94
N ALA A 303 -18.33 1.59 6.82
CA ALA A 303 -18.48 0.57 7.87
C ALA A 303 -19.68 0.86 8.83
N PRO A 304 -19.77 2.01 9.50
CA PRO A 304 -20.89 2.29 10.39
C PRO A 304 -22.24 2.38 9.66
N LEU A 305 -22.25 2.86 8.42
CA LEU A 305 -23.47 2.91 7.60
C LEU A 305 -23.95 1.51 7.22
N TYR A 306 -23.02 0.60 6.92
CA TYR A 306 -23.37 -0.79 6.67
C TYR A 306 -23.88 -1.49 7.94
N LEU A 307 -23.24 -1.30 9.09
CA LEU A 307 -23.68 -1.84 10.39
C LEU A 307 -25.09 -1.35 10.77
N ARG A 308 -25.44 -0.11 10.43
CA ARG A 308 -26.82 0.39 10.59
C ARG A 308 -27.81 -0.37 9.72
N LYS A 309 -27.45 -0.68 8.47
CA LYS A 309 -28.34 -1.42 7.54
C LYS A 309 -28.65 -2.84 8.05
N ILE A 310 -27.68 -3.50 8.70
CA ILE A 310 -27.84 -4.85 9.25
C ILE A 310 -28.25 -4.85 10.75
N GLN A 311 -28.61 -3.69 11.29
CA GLN A 311 -29.07 -3.49 12.68
C GLN A 311 -28.05 -3.93 13.76
N GLN A 312 -26.76 -3.92 13.45
CA GLN A 312 -25.66 -4.25 14.37
C GLN A 312 -24.85 -3.03 14.81
N PHE A 313 -25.32 -1.83 14.50
CA PHE A 313 -24.63 -0.57 14.80
C PHE A 313 -24.58 -0.30 16.31
N GLN A 314 -23.38 0.09 16.78
CA GLN A 314 -23.13 0.54 18.15
C GLN A 314 -22.53 1.96 18.13
N ARG A 315 -22.75 2.74 19.20
CA ARG A 315 -22.20 4.11 19.30
C ARG A 315 -20.69 4.16 19.18
N ARG A 316 -19.97 3.12 19.68
CA ARG A 316 -18.54 2.98 19.54
C ARG A 316 -18.08 2.96 18.08
N ASP A 317 -18.88 2.38 17.18
CA ASP A 317 -18.52 2.27 15.76
C ASP A 317 -18.52 3.65 15.10
N ALA A 318 -19.43 4.55 15.50
CA ALA A 318 -19.42 5.93 15.03
C ALA A 318 -18.22 6.72 15.57
N VAL A 319 -17.85 6.49 16.84
CA VAL A 319 -16.70 7.17 17.45
C VAL A 319 -15.40 6.73 16.76
N ILE A 320 -15.21 5.41 16.58
CA ILE A 320 -14.04 4.87 15.89
C ILE A 320 -13.97 5.41 14.46
N ALA A 321 -15.08 5.40 13.72
CA ALA A 321 -15.12 5.94 12.36
C ALA A 321 -14.80 7.43 12.31
N GLY A 322 -15.35 8.22 13.21
CA GLY A 322 -15.10 9.65 13.31
C GLY A 322 -13.62 9.97 13.62
N LEU A 323 -13.04 9.25 14.59
CA LEU A 323 -11.61 9.36 14.90
C LEU A 323 -10.74 8.95 13.70
N SER A 324 -11.06 7.82 13.03
CA SER A 324 -10.31 7.36 11.86
C SER A 324 -10.33 8.40 10.74
N VAL A 325 -11.51 8.94 10.41
CA VAL A 325 -11.61 10.00 9.39
C VAL A 325 -10.85 11.26 9.84
N GLY A 326 -10.98 11.66 11.09
CA GLY A 326 -10.27 12.83 11.65
C GLY A 326 -8.75 12.70 11.53
N PHE A 327 -8.20 11.54 11.91
CA PHE A 327 -6.76 11.27 11.76
C PHE A 327 -6.32 11.22 10.29
N MET A 328 -7.13 10.66 9.38
CA MET A 328 -6.81 10.63 7.94
C MET A 328 -6.89 12.02 7.28
N MET A 329 -7.66 12.95 7.85
CA MET A 329 -7.69 14.33 7.36
C MET A 329 -6.39 15.11 7.63
N ILE A 330 -5.61 14.72 8.64
CA ILE A 330 -4.33 15.38 8.95
C ILE A 330 -3.36 15.28 7.76
N PRO A 331 -3.00 14.07 7.25
CA PRO A 331 -2.14 13.98 6.07
C PRO A 331 -2.78 14.55 4.79
N VAL A 332 -4.11 14.53 4.65
CA VAL A 332 -4.78 15.20 3.53
C VAL A 332 -4.53 16.71 3.57
N LEU A 333 -4.74 17.33 4.73
CA LEU A 333 -4.50 18.77 4.90
C LEU A 333 -3.00 19.11 4.78
N GLY A 334 -2.12 18.25 5.30
CA GLY A 334 -0.67 18.40 5.16
C GLY A 334 -0.18 18.34 3.72
N SER A 335 -0.79 17.48 2.89
CA SER A 335 -0.41 17.38 1.47
C SER A 335 -0.95 18.53 0.60
N ILE A 336 -2.10 19.09 0.92
CA ILE A 336 -2.64 20.26 0.21
C ILE A 336 -1.92 21.53 0.65
N GLY A 337 -1.60 21.62 1.95
CA GLY A 337 -1.10 22.81 2.58
C GLY A 337 -2.15 23.93 2.71
N ILE A 338 -1.94 24.81 3.67
CA ILE A 338 -2.79 26.00 3.88
C ILE A 338 -1.89 27.21 3.84
N PRO A 339 -2.04 28.12 2.86
CA PRO A 339 -1.21 29.32 2.78
C PRO A 339 -1.22 30.11 4.08
N GLY A 340 -0.03 30.40 4.61
CA GLY A 340 0.14 31.14 5.88
C GLY A 340 -0.06 30.30 7.15
N SER A 341 -0.37 29.01 7.06
CA SER A 341 -0.45 28.11 8.21
C SER A 341 0.93 27.61 8.62
N THR A 342 1.22 27.68 9.91
CA THR A 342 2.42 27.05 10.51
C THR A 342 2.22 25.56 10.79
N LEU A 343 0.97 25.11 10.88
CA LEU A 343 0.62 23.71 11.14
C LEU A 343 0.61 22.87 9.86
N PHE A 344 0.11 23.43 8.77
CA PHE A 344 0.03 22.78 7.45
C PHE A 344 0.67 23.70 6.40
N PRO A 345 1.99 23.86 6.37
CA PRO A 345 2.65 24.67 5.36
C PRO A 345 2.42 24.07 3.98
N VAL A 346 2.43 24.92 2.96
CA VAL A 346 2.32 24.45 1.56
C VAL A 346 3.59 23.67 1.22
N PRO A 347 3.48 22.44 0.71
CA PRO A 347 4.64 21.63 0.31
C PRO A 347 5.43 22.33 -0.82
N GLU A 348 6.71 22.03 -0.91
CA GLU A 348 7.56 22.49 -2.02
C GLU A 348 7.24 21.72 -3.32
N ALA A 349 7.54 22.34 -4.45
CA ALA A 349 7.37 21.70 -5.76
C ALA A 349 8.30 20.45 -5.86
N PRO A 350 7.82 19.34 -6.48
CA PRO A 350 6.56 19.16 -7.21
C PRO A 350 5.36 18.71 -6.33
N TYR A 351 5.56 18.53 -5.03
CA TYR A 351 4.55 17.93 -4.13
C TYR A 351 3.31 18.81 -3.95
N ASP A 352 3.42 20.12 -4.12
CA ASP A 352 2.32 21.09 -4.05
C ASP A 352 1.24 20.85 -5.12
N VAL A 353 1.62 20.31 -6.29
CA VAL A 353 0.71 20.08 -7.44
C VAL A 353 0.04 18.70 -7.38
N LEU A 354 0.68 17.71 -6.74
CA LEU A 354 0.25 16.31 -6.78
C LEU A 354 -1.18 16.07 -6.24
N PRO A 355 -1.63 16.70 -5.14
CA PRO A 355 -3.00 16.54 -4.64
C PRO A 355 -4.05 17.00 -5.65
N TYR A 356 -3.76 18.07 -6.39
CA TYR A 356 -4.67 18.60 -7.42
C TYR A 356 -4.74 17.69 -8.64
N LEU A 357 -3.61 17.10 -9.06
CA LEU A 357 -3.59 16.09 -10.12
C LEU A 357 -4.41 14.86 -9.73
N PHE A 358 -4.28 14.42 -8.48
CA PHE A 358 -5.09 13.33 -7.96
C PHE A 358 -6.59 13.69 -7.89
N ALA A 359 -6.93 14.89 -7.44
CA ALA A 359 -8.32 15.36 -7.42
C ALA A 359 -8.90 15.41 -8.84
N MET A 360 -8.15 15.92 -9.81
CA MET A 360 -8.55 15.92 -11.23
C MET A 360 -8.79 14.49 -11.73
N TYR A 361 -7.90 13.55 -11.41
CA TYR A 361 -8.09 12.12 -11.73
C TYR A 361 -9.40 11.58 -11.16
N LEU A 362 -9.74 11.88 -9.90
CA LEU A 362 -11.00 11.45 -9.29
C LEU A 362 -12.22 12.08 -9.97
N VAL A 363 -12.15 13.35 -10.33
CA VAL A 363 -13.23 14.05 -11.06
C VAL A 363 -13.46 13.40 -12.42
N VAL A 364 -12.39 13.13 -13.18
CA VAL A 364 -12.47 12.48 -14.49
C VAL A 364 -13.06 11.08 -14.38
N THR A 365 -12.57 10.27 -13.44
CA THR A 365 -13.06 8.89 -13.26
C THR A 365 -14.50 8.84 -12.75
N CYS A 366 -14.88 9.75 -11.86
CA CYS A 366 -16.26 9.90 -11.41
C CYS A 366 -17.19 10.33 -12.55
N GLY A 367 -16.80 11.35 -13.31
CA GLY A 367 -17.54 11.83 -14.47
C GLY A 367 -17.72 10.74 -15.53
N TRP A 368 -16.65 9.99 -15.82
CA TRP A 368 -16.73 8.83 -16.73
C TRP A 368 -17.75 7.80 -16.23
N PHE A 369 -17.72 7.46 -14.95
CA PHE A 369 -18.68 6.50 -14.39
C PHE A 369 -20.12 7.01 -14.43
N LEU A 370 -20.36 8.29 -14.14
CA LEU A 370 -21.69 8.87 -14.20
C LEU A 370 -22.25 8.83 -15.65
N LEU A 371 -21.41 9.10 -16.64
CA LEU A 371 -21.76 8.95 -18.07
C LEU A 371 -22.07 7.48 -18.42
N GLN A 372 -21.22 6.54 -17.95
CA GLN A 372 -21.42 5.11 -18.16
C GLN A 372 -22.72 4.63 -17.51
N ARG A 373 -22.99 5.06 -16.29
CA ARG A 373 -24.24 4.76 -15.56
C ARG A 373 -25.48 5.24 -16.32
N HIS A 374 -25.39 6.41 -16.93
CA HIS A 374 -26.48 6.97 -17.70
C HIS A 374 -26.71 6.21 -19.03
N ARG A 375 -25.60 5.86 -19.73
CA ARG A 375 -25.64 5.12 -21.01
C ARG A 375 -25.98 3.64 -20.86
N SER A 376 -25.56 3.01 -19.78
CA SER A 376 -25.68 1.56 -19.55
C SER A 376 -26.11 1.22 -18.12
N PRO A 377 -27.41 1.34 -17.78
CA PRO A 377 -27.90 0.98 -16.44
C PRO A 377 -27.64 -0.46 -16.02
N LYS A 378 -27.35 -1.34 -17.02
CA LYS A 378 -26.97 -2.75 -16.80
C LYS A 378 -25.72 -2.88 -15.94
N VAL A 379 -24.74 -1.96 -16.07
CA VAL A 379 -23.48 -1.97 -15.30
C VAL A 379 -23.77 -1.88 -13.79
N VAL A 380 -24.63 -0.95 -13.38
CA VAL A 380 -24.99 -0.80 -11.96
C VAL A 380 -25.72 -2.03 -11.43
N ARG A 381 -26.55 -2.67 -12.26
CA ARG A 381 -27.27 -3.90 -11.90
C ARG A 381 -26.29 -5.07 -11.75
N SER A 382 -25.36 -5.24 -12.69
CA SER A 382 -24.30 -6.26 -12.64
C SER A 382 -23.42 -6.12 -11.40
N MET A 383 -23.01 -4.87 -11.05
CA MET A 383 -22.28 -4.60 -9.81
C MET A 383 -23.01 -5.06 -8.57
N LYS A 384 -24.30 -4.72 -8.44
CA LYS A 384 -25.12 -5.12 -7.28
C LYS A 384 -25.28 -6.63 -7.21
N GLN A 385 -25.63 -7.28 -8.31
CA GLN A 385 -25.80 -8.73 -8.37
C GLN A 385 -24.51 -9.51 -8.07
N GLY A 386 -23.38 -9.07 -8.63
CA GLY A 386 -22.07 -9.70 -8.36
C GLY A 386 -21.68 -9.62 -6.87
N ILE A 387 -21.95 -8.49 -6.23
CA ILE A 387 -21.66 -8.30 -4.81
C ILE A 387 -22.63 -9.11 -3.91
N GLU A 388 -23.91 -9.21 -4.29
CA GLU A 388 -24.88 -10.05 -3.58
C GLU A 388 -24.54 -11.53 -3.68
N ALA A 389 -24.10 -12.01 -4.86
CA ALA A 389 -23.66 -13.38 -5.08
C ALA A 389 -22.45 -13.78 -4.21
N ILE A 390 -21.45 -12.88 -4.09
CA ILE A 390 -20.31 -13.09 -3.20
C ILE A 390 -20.76 -13.17 -1.73
N HIS A 391 -21.76 -12.38 -1.34
CA HIS A 391 -22.24 -12.37 0.05
C HIS A 391 -23.00 -13.64 0.41
N ALA A 392 -23.80 -14.14 -0.50
CA ALA A 392 -24.55 -15.39 -0.30
C ALA A 392 -23.64 -16.59 -0.01
N GLN A 393 -22.38 -16.56 -0.46
CA GLN A 393 -21.38 -17.61 -0.16
C GLN A 393 -20.93 -17.59 1.30
N PHE A 394 -21.05 -16.46 2.00
CA PHE A 394 -20.61 -16.28 3.38
C PHE A 394 -21.76 -16.18 4.39
N GLU A 395 -23.01 -16.16 3.93
CA GLU A 395 -24.14 -16.30 4.85
C GLU A 395 -24.18 -17.75 5.37
N PRO A 396 -24.27 -17.95 6.70
CA PRO A 396 -24.47 -19.29 7.23
C PRO A 396 -25.78 -19.83 6.61
N THR A 397 -25.67 -20.96 5.94
CA THR A 397 -26.86 -21.71 5.43
C THR A 397 -27.88 -21.74 6.56
N PRO A 398 -29.13 -21.28 6.35
CA PRO A 398 -30.16 -21.41 7.38
C PRO A 398 -30.19 -22.87 7.76
N GLN A 399 -29.92 -23.19 9.01
CA GLN A 399 -30.11 -24.56 9.50
C GLN A 399 -31.55 -24.89 9.19
N PRO A 400 -31.83 -26.03 8.49
CA PRO A 400 -33.20 -26.44 8.29
C PRO A 400 -33.83 -26.50 9.67
N SER A 401 -34.89 -25.72 9.87
CA SER A 401 -35.71 -25.79 11.07
C SER A 401 -36.16 -27.23 11.16
N PHE A 402 -35.54 -28.01 12.06
CA PHE A 402 -36.05 -29.31 12.38
C PHE A 402 -37.50 -29.08 12.81
N TYR A 403 -38.43 -29.52 12.01
CA TYR A 403 -39.84 -29.62 12.32
C TYR A 403 -39.93 -30.28 13.69
N LYS A 404 -40.48 -29.59 14.69
CA LYS A 404 -40.99 -30.22 15.89
C LYS A 404 -42.06 -31.23 15.44
N VAL A 405 -41.71 -32.50 15.45
CA VAL A 405 -42.69 -33.58 15.35
C VAL A 405 -43.67 -33.36 16.51
N PRO A 406 -45.00 -33.24 16.27
CA PRO A 406 -45.93 -33.18 17.37
C PRO A 406 -45.88 -34.52 18.09
N THR A 407 -45.53 -34.52 19.37
CA THR A 407 -45.72 -35.64 20.26
C THR A 407 -47.24 -35.82 20.45
N ASN A 408 -47.81 -36.81 19.80
CA ASN A 408 -49.12 -37.32 20.17
C ASN A 408 -48.98 -38.02 21.51
N ASP A 409 -49.38 -37.33 22.57
CA ASP A 409 -49.74 -37.96 23.83
C ASP A 409 -51.12 -38.63 23.66
N GLN A 410 -51.15 -39.96 23.74
CA GLN A 410 -52.29 -40.77 24.18
C GLN A 410 -51.91 -41.45 25.48
#